data_eaaee5ebffaa1bc79552b3fd25e95cf8
#
_entry.id   eaaee5ebffaa1bc79552b3fd25e95cf8
#
_cell.length_a   1.000
_cell.length_b   1.000
_cell.length_c   1.000
_cell.angle_alpha   90.00
_cell.angle_beta   90.00
_cell.angle_gamma   90.00
#
_symmetry.space_group_name_H-M   'P 1'
#
loop_
_entity.id
_entity.type
_entity.pdbx_description
1 polymer ?
#
loop_
_entity_poly.entity_id
_entity_poly.type
_entity_poly.pdbx_seq_one_letter_code
_entity_poly.pdbx_strand_id
1 'polypeptide(L)'
;MAEPLIYLPKGYTPSSDPTADSHVWYPYEITADGATVATTKESAIKELGYLYDFQAALGGKEITDSNLTSFEGAQGICPKGWHIPTRLEYFNLVGKTTNDADGKVPADGDKALFYDAVYDGAKISSLMDAGFNYQFSGVRMATSLTGTGSYQKTAIADDAKIQAAWHGKPAMNYLMTSTAYKPIYNSTSGLLTNIQFFGLMSTINATKYPEGRLSLSYVSIKAGMQVRCIRDQAGN
;
A
#
# COMPACT_ATOMS: atom_id res chain seq x y z
N MET A 1 -9.88 11.04 -0.53
CA MET A 1 -9.76 11.09 -2.02
C MET A 1 -10.22 9.75 -2.56
N ALA A 2 -11.18 9.75 -3.44
CA ALA A 2 -11.72 8.51 -4.01
C ALA A 2 -10.77 7.88 -5.05
N GLU A 3 -9.82 8.64 -5.57
CA GLU A 3 -8.95 8.24 -6.67
C GLU A 3 -7.48 8.13 -6.24
N PRO A 4 -6.70 7.27 -6.94
CA PRO A 4 -5.26 7.18 -6.73
C PRO A 4 -4.54 8.48 -7.03
N LEU A 5 -3.44 8.72 -6.34
CA LEU A 5 -2.62 9.91 -6.58
C LEU A 5 -1.79 9.72 -7.86
N ILE A 6 -1.84 10.74 -8.73
CA ILE A 6 -1.08 10.80 -9.99
C ILE A 6 -0.04 11.94 -9.98
N TYR A 7 0.18 12.55 -8.82
CA TYR A 7 1.13 13.64 -8.67
C TYR A 7 2.57 13.11 -8.72
N LEU A 8 3.37 13.67 -9.62
CA LEU A 8 4.79 13.37 -9.71
C LEU A 8 5.59 14.45 -8.97
N PRO A 9 6.24 14.13 -7.84
CA PRO A 9 7.02 15.11 -7.10
C PRO A 9 8.20 15.61 -7.93
N LYS A 10 8.57 16.88 -7.75
CA LYS A 10 9.69 17.49 -8.47
C LYS A 10 10.99 16.70 -8.22
N GLY A 11 11.69 16.39 -9.29
CA GLY A 11 12.96 15.65 -9.24
C GLY A 11 12.83 14.13 -9.33
N TYR A 12 11.61 13.60 -9.34
CA TYR A 12 11.38 12.17 -9.54
C TYR A 12 10.91 11.87 -10.98
N THR A 13 11.39 10.77 -11.50
CA THR A 13 10.95 10.23 -12.81
C THR A 13 10.47 8.81 -12.61
N PRO A 14 9.24 8.47 -13.04
CA PRO A 14 8.73 7.11 -12.86
C PRO A 14 9.54 6.12 -13.70
N SER A 15 9.81 4.94 -13.13
CA SER A 15 10.47 3.84 -13.83
C SER A 15 9.47 2.74 -14.19
N SER A 16 9.67 2.12 -15.35
CA SER A 16 9.03 0.85 -15.72
C SER A 16 9.82 -0.37 -15.22
N ASP A 17 11.07 -0.16 -14.81
CA ASP A 17 11.91 -1.20 -14.23
C ASP A 17 11.74 -1.24 -12.71
N PRO A 18 11.17 -2.33 -12.14
CA PRO A 18 11.00 -2.45 -10.70
C PRO A 18 12.32 -2.57 -9.93
N THR A 19 13.42 -2.88 -10.61
CA THR A 19 14.73 -2.99 -9.98
C THR A 19 15.43 -1.65 -9.83
N ALA A 20 14.98 -0.63 -10.57
CA ALA A 20 15.56 0.71 -10.52
C ALA A 20 15.31 1.37 -9.14
N ASP A 21 16.31 2.10 -8.66
CA ASP A 21 16.18 2.97 -7.46
C ASP A 21 15.55 4.32 -7.85
N SER A 22 14.30 4.27 -8.27
CA SER A 22 13.59 5.43 -8.85
C SER A 22 12.68 6.15 -7.84
N HIS A 23 12.35 5.56 -6.72
CA HIS A 23 11.38 6.04 -5.73
C HIS A 23 9.92 6.18 -6.25
N VAL A 24 9.71 6.22 -7.57
CA VAL A 24 8.40 6.24 -8.22
C VAL A 24 8.39 5.26 -9.38
N TRP A 25 7.36 4.45 -9.50
CA TRP A 25 7.20 3.49 -10.57
C TRP A 25 5.84 3.61 -11.21
N TYR A 26 5.76 3.17 -12.47
CA TYR A 26 4.49 2.99 -13.14
C TYR A 26 3.70 1.84 -12.50
N PRO A 27 2.36 1.93 -12.48
CA PRO A 27 1.54 0.77 -12.17
C PRO A 27 1.78 -0.34 -13.22
N TYR A 28 1.40 -1.56 -12.93
CA TYR A 28 1.64 -2.67 -13.83
C TYR A 28 0.41 -3.56 -14.00
N GLU A 29 0.41 -4.29 -15.11
CA GLU A 29 -0.57 -5.30 -15.47
C GLU A 29 0.11 -6.66 -15.58
N ILE A 30 -0.66 -7.73 -15.42
CA ILE A 30 -0.23 -9.09 -15.70
C ILE A 30 -0.87 -9.48 -17.01
N THR A 31 -0.05 -9.78 -18.02
CA THR A 31 -0.50 -10.20 -19.33
C THR A 31 -1.01 -11.64 -19.35
N ALA A 32 -1.72 -12.04 -20.40
CA ALA A 32 -2.31 -13.37 -20.52
C ALA A 32 -1.30 -14.52 -20.44
N ASP A 33 -0.05 -14.27 -20.81
CA ASP A 33 1.08 -15.21 -20.67
C ASP A 33 1.76 -15.15 -19.29
N GLY A 34 1.21 -14.36 -18.36
CA GLY A 34 1.72 -14.20 -17.00
C GLY A 34 2.93 -13.28 -16.86
N ALA A 35 3.29 -12.53 -17.92
CA ALA A 35 4.33 -11.51 -17.81
C ALA A 35 3.83 -10.28 -17.05
N THR A 36 4.72 -9.59 -16.37
CA THR A 36 4.44 -8.32 -15.71
C THR A 36 4.90 -7.17 -16.60
N VAL A 37 3.99 -6.30 -16.96
CA VAL A 37 4.26 -5.16 -17.85
C VAL A 37 3.86 -3.85 -17.15
N ALA A 38 4.82 -2.95 -17.00
CA ALA A 38 4.53 -1.60 -16.54
C ALA A 38 3.68 -0.85 -17.57
N THR A 39 2.62 -0.20 -17.11
CA THR A 39 1.73 0.53 -17.99
C THR A 39 2.07 2.03 -17.97
N THR A 40 2.52 2.53 -19.12
CA THR A 40 2.89 3.95 -19.30
C THR A 40 1.79 4.75 -19.97
N LYS A 41 0.65 4.13 -20.29
CA LYS A 41 -0.50 4.80 -20.92
C LYS A 41 -1.12 5.81 -19.96
N GLU A 42 -1.31 7.03 -20.40
CA GLU A 42 -1.87 8.12 -19.59
C GLU A 42 -3.23 7.77 -18.98
N SER A 43 -4.10 7.09 -19.73
CA SER A 43 -5.40 6.63 -19.23
C SER A 43 -5.28 5.64 -18.08
N ALA A 44 -4.35 4.70 -18.18
CA ALA A 44 -4.08 3.72 -17.13
C ALA A 44 -3.45 4.38 -15.91
N ILE A 45 -2.54 5.35 -16.08
CA ILE A 45 -1.97 6.11 -14.98
C ILE A 45 -3.05 6.92 -14.24
N LYS A 46 -3.98 7.54 -14.97
CA LYS A 46 -5.12 8.25 -14.37
C LYS A 46 -6.02 7.33 -13.54
N GLU A 47 -6.21 6.11 -13.98
CA GLU A 47 -7.02 5.11 -13.28
C GLU A 47 -6.28 4.51 -12.07
N LEU A 48 -5.03 4.12 -12.26
CA LEU A 48 -4.28 3.29 -11.32
C LEU A 48 -3.36 4.09 -10.39
N GLY A 49 -2.99 5.32 -10.76
CA GLY A 49 -1.97 6.12 -10.06
C GLY A 49 -0.55 5.59 -10.27
N TYR A 50 0.42 6.29 -9.71
CA TYR A 50 1.79 5.80 -9.60
C TYR A 50 1.98 4.95 -8.33
N LEU A 51 3.05 4.15 -8.33
CA LEU A 51 3.56 3.48 -7.14
C LEU A 51 4.70 4.32 -6.57
N TYR A 52 4.59 4.72 -5.31
CA TYR A 52 5.59 5.54 -4.61
C TYR A 52 6.21 4.72 -3.49
N ASP A 53 7.50 4.89 -3.26
CA ASP A 53 8.08 4.51 -1.98
C ASP A 53 7.78 5.57 -0.90
N PHE A 54 8.11 5.29 0.35
CA PHE A 54 7.82 6.21 1.44
C PHE A 54 8.61 7.51 1.34
N GLN A 55 9.82 7.50 0.82
CA GLN A 55 10.61 8.71 0.65
C GLN A 55 9.95 9.66 -0.35
N ALA A 56 9.55 9.17 -1.51
CA ALA A 56 8.82 9.99 -2.49
C ALA A 56 7.47 10.46 -1.93
N ALA A 57 6.71 9.56 -1.31
CA ALA A 57 5.40 9.88 -0.75
C ALA A 57 5.47 10.92 0.39
N LEU A 58 6.53 10.92 1.18
CA LEU A 58 6.75 11.90 2.26
C LEU A 58 7.46 13.18 1.79
N GLY A 59 7.50 13.43 0.48
CA GLY A 59 8.04 14.67 -0.09
C GLY A 59 9.57 14.76 -0.09
N GLY A 60 10.25 13.63 -0.22
CA GLY A 60 11.71 13.52 -0.26
C GLY A 60 12.39 13.56 1.11
N LYS A 61 11.63 13.46 2.19
CA LYS A 61 12.19 13.45 3.54
C LYS A 61 12.92 12.13 3.81
N GLU A 62 14.08 12.22 4.41
CA GLU A 62 14.82 11.05 4.86
C GLU A 62 14.11 10.40 6.06
N ILE A 63 13.96 9.08 6.00
CA ILE A 63 13.33 8.28 7.05
C ILE A 63 14.44 7.49 7.74
N THR A 64 14.53 7.66 9.05
CA THR A 64 15.48 7.00 9.93
C THR A 64 14.76 6.27 11.05
N ASP A 65 15.46 5.43 11.80
CA ASP A 65 14.93 4.77 12.98
C ASP A 65 14.54 5.75 14.10
N SER A 66 15.15 6.94 14.13
CA SER A 66 14.87 7.95 15.15
C SER A 66 13.70 8.88 14.84
N ASN A 67 13.30 8.99 13.55
CA ASN A 67 12.23 9.91 13.14
C ASN A 67 10.97 9.22 12.56
N LEU A 68 10.97 7.89 12.43
CA LEU A 68 9.91 7.17 11.71
C LEU A 68 8.50 7.44 12.26
N THR A 69 8.34 7.66 13.56
CA THR A 69 7.02 7.94 14.16
C THR A 69 6.54 9.38 13.95
N SER A 70 7.43 10.29 13.54
CA SER A 70 7.06 11.68 13.28
C SER A 70 6.24 11.87 11.98
N PHE A 71 6.09 10.82 11.19
CA PHE A 71 5.35 10.85 9.94
C PHE A 71 3.88 10.45 10.06
N GLU A 72 3.40 10.09 11.27
CA GLU A 72 1.99 9.77 11.50
C GLU A 72 1.09 10.94 11.07
N GLY A 73 0.15 10.72 10.15
CA GLY A 73 -0.71 11.76 9.60
C GLY A 73 0.01 12.80 8.72
N ALA A 74 1.19 12.49 8.19
CA ALA A 74 1.94 13.42 7.37
C ALA A 74 1.19 13.80 6.09
N GLN A 75 1.20 15.10 5.74
CA GLN A 75 0.70 15.56 4.45
C GLN A 75 1.44 14.89 3.29
N GLY A 76 2.77 14.78 3.37
CA GLY A 76 3.59 14.25 2.28
C GLY A 76 3.30 14.95 0.96
N ILE A 77 3.08 14.15 -0.10
CA ILE A 77 2.72 14.63 -1.44
C ILE A 77 1.21 14.88 -1.62
N CYS A 78 0.42 14.72 -0.59
CA CYS A 78 -1.00 15.05 -0.63
C CYS A 78 -1.24 16.56 -0.80
N PRO A 79 -2.35 16.97 -1.40
CA PRO A 79 -2.71 18.39 -1.48
C PRO A 79 -2.82 19.04 -0.10
N LYS A 80 -2.71 20.37 -0.04
CA LYS A 80 -2.91 21.12 1.21
C LYS A 80 -4.29 20.82 1.83
N GLY A 81 -4.32 20.52 3.13
CA GLY A 81 -5.53 20.10 3.85
C GLY A 81 -5.89 18.63 3.64
N TRP A 82 -4.91 17.85 3.20
CA TRP A 82 -5.00 16.40 3.04
C TRP A 82 -3.71 15.74 3.54
N HIS A 83 -3.79 14.50 3.96
CA HIS A 83 -2.64 13.73 4.42
C HIS A 83 -2.67 12.28 3.92
N ILE A 84 -1.55 11.59 4.05
CA ILE A 84 -1.44 10.15 3.81
C ILE A 84 -2.16 9.46 4.98
N PRO A 85 -3.16 8.58 4.73
CA PRO A 85 -3.96 7.98 5.78
C PRO A 85 -3.11 7.28 6.84
N THR A 86 -3.53 7.40 8.07
CA THR A 86 -3.02 6.56 9.16
C THR A 86 -3.62 5.17 9.09
N ARG A 87 -3.01 4.23 9.77
CA ARG A 87 -3.56 2.89 9.98
C ARG A 87 -4.96 2.92 10.59
N LEU A 88 -5.18 3.79 11.58
CA LEU A 88 -6.47 3.91 12.26
C LEU A 88 -7.58 4.41 11.33
N GLU A 89 -7.27 5.34 10.44
CA GLU A 89 -8.24 5.85 9.46
C GLU A 89 -8.69 4.78 8.48
N TYR A 90 -7.79 3.90 8.05
CA TYR A 90 -8.19 2.74 7.24
C TYR A 90 -9.02 1.73 8.04
N PHE A 91 -8.73 1.51 9.33
CA PHE A 91 -9.61 0.72 10.18
C PHE A 91 -11.03 1.27 10.23
N ASN A 92 -11.15 2.57 10.44
CA ASN A 92 -12.44 3.25 10.50
C ASN A 92 -13.18 3.19 9.15
N LEU A 93 -12.44 3.35 8.05
CA LEU A 93 -13.02 3.30 6.70
C LEU A 93 -13.65 1.94 6.39
N VAL A 94 -13.07 0.84 6.85
CA VAL A 94 -13.62 -0.50 6.63
C VAL A 94 -14.64 -0.92 7.70
N GLY A 95 -15.07 0.00 8.56
CA GLY A 95 -16.05 -0.24 9.61
C GLY A 95 -15.54 -1.12 10.75
N LYS A 96 -14.24 -1.21 10.94
CA LYS A 96 -13.60 -1.93 12.03
C LYS A 96 -13.00 -0.91 13.00
N THR A 97 -13.60 -0.80 14.14
CA THR A 97 -12.98 -0.25 15.33
C THR A 97 -12.16 -1.37 15.96
N THR A 98 -10.97 -1.20 16.24
CA THR A 98 -9.99 -2.05 16.92
C THR A 98 -10.51 -3.33 17.64
N ASN A 99 -9.68 -4.34 17.78
CA ASN A 99 -10.03 -5.56 18.54
C ASN A 99 -9.88 -5.43 20.05
N ASP A 100 -9.32 -4.33 20.56
CA ASP A 100 -9.27 -4.14 21.97
C ASP A 100 -10.50 -3.37 22.49
N ALA A 101 -10.90 -3.68 23.70
CA ALA A 101 -12.07 -3.10 24.35
C ALA A 101 -11.96 -1.57 24.53
N ASP A 102 -10.77 -1.02 24.42
CA ASP A 102 -10.48 0.40 24.60
C ASP A 102 -10.46 1.20 23.28
N GLY A 103 -10.73 0.55 22.15
CA GLY A 103 -10.69 1.20 20.85
C GLY A 103 -9.27 1.59 20.39
N LYS A 104 -8.23 1.05 21.00
CA LYS A 104 -6.84 1.31 20.61
C LYS A 104 -6.39 0.40 19.52
N VAL A 105 -5.58 0.92 18.62
CA VAL A 105 -4.84 0.08 17.69
C VAL A 105 -3.86 -0.75 18.53
N PRO A 106 -3.94 -2.09 18.51
CA PRO A 106 -3.09 -2.91 19.35
C PRO A 106 -1.61 -2.60 19.20
N ALA A 107 -0.91 -2.76 20.29
CA ALA A 107 0.52 -2.53 20.35
C ALA A 107 1.30 -3.45 19.40
N ASP A 108 2.50 -3.01 19.07
CA ASP A 108 3.46 -3.72 18.26
C ASP A 108 3.66 -5.17 18.73
N GLY A 109 3.62 -6.11 17.83
CA GLY A 109 3.87 -7.54 18.09
C GLY A 109 2.65 -8.45 18.15
N ASP A 110 1.45 -7.93 18.13
CA ASP A 110 0.25 -8.77 18.06
C ASP A 110 0.00 -9.28 16.64
N LYS A 111 0.45 -10.50 16.37
CA LYS A 111 0.31 -11.16 15.06
C LYS A 111 -1.15 -11.39 14.66
N ALA A 112 -2.07 -11.43 15.59
CA ALA A 112 -3.50 -11.63 15.32
C ALA A 112 -4.09 -10.48 14.50
N LEU A 113 -3.50 -9.28 14.60
CA LEU A 113 -3.88 -8.12 13.81
C LEU A 113 -3.43 -8.16 12.36
N PHE A 114 -2.44 -8.98 12.06
CA PHE A 114 -1.85 -9.01 10.74
C PHE A 114 -2.64 -9.81 9.74
N TYR A 115 -3.32 -10.87 10.15
CA TYR A 115 -3.76 -11.85 9.20
C TYR A 115 -5.23 -12.21 9.21
N ASP A 116 -5.95 -12.22 10.31
CA ASP A 116 -7.28 -12.81 10.31
C ASP A 116 -8.35 -12.13 11.19
N ALA A 117 -8.02 -11.60 12.33
CA ALA A 117 -9.04 -11.25 13.32
C ALA A 117 -9.71 -9.89 13.09
N VAL A 118 -9.00 -8.90 12.56
CA VAL A 118 -9.49 -7.50 12.47
C VAL A 118 -10.32 -7.28 11.23
N TYR A 119 -10.02 -7.98 10.14
CA TYR A 119 -10.67 -7.82 8.85
C TYR A 119 -11.43 -9.06 8.40
N ASP A 120 -11.67 -9.98 9.32
CA ASP A 120 -12.54 -11.11 9.01
C ASP A 120 -13.91 -10.59 8.58
N GLY A 121 -14.22 -10.75 7.30
CA GLY A 121 -15.40 -10.19 6.65
C GLY A 121 -15.27 -8.80 6.04
N ALA A 122 -14.13 -8.09 6.18
CA ALA A 122 -13.89 -6.89 5.37
C ALA A 122 -13.51 -7.28 3.95
N LYS A 123 -14.40 -6.97 3.02
CA LYS A 123 -14.28 -7.29 1.60
C LYS A 123 -13.86 -6.03 0.83
N ILE A 124 -13.23 -6.22 -0.32
CA ILE A 124 -12.98 -5.11 -1.25
C ILE A 124 -14.29 -4.44 -1.65
N SER A 125 -15.37 -5.22 -1.81
CA SER A 125 -16.71 -4.70 -2.06
C SER A 125 -17.16 -3.68 -1.01
N SER A 126 -16.83 -3.87 0.26
CA SER A 126 -17.19 -2.91 1.32
C SER A 126 -16.55 -1.53 1.13
N LEU A 127 -15.34 -1.46 0.59
CA LEU A 127 -14.71 -0.19 0.22
C LEU A 127 -15.41 0.44 -0.99
N MET A 128 -15.76 -0.36 -1.98
CA MET A 128 -16.45 0.12 -3.19
C MET A 128 -17.87 0.61 -2.85
N ASP A 129 -18.59 -0.09 -2.00
CA ASP A 129 -19.92 0.32 -1.51
C ASP A 129 -19.86 1.64 -0.72
N ALA A 130 -18.76 1.88 -0.03
CA ALA A 130 -18.48 3.16 0.64
C ALA A 130 -18.05 4.29 -0.34
N GLY A 131 -18.10 4.05 -1.64
CA GLY A 131 -17.70 5.02 -2.67
C GLY A 131 -16.19 5.14 -2.88
N PHE A 132 -15.41 4.21 -2.34
CA PHE A 132 -13.98 4.15 -2.55
C PHE A 132 -13.69 3.39 -3.85
N ASN A 133 -13.38 4.12 -4.92
CA ASN A 133 -13.03 3.53 -6.22
C ASN A 133 -11.72 2.74 -6.12
N TYR A 134 -11.80 1.48 -5.68
CA TYR A 134 -10.64 0.63 -5.44
C TYR A 134 -10.05 0.13 -6.76
N GLN A 135 -8.76 0.38 -6.96
CA GLN A 135 -8.06 -0.02 -8.17
C GLN A 135 -6.83 -0.88 -7.81
N PHE A 136 -6.60 -1.92 -8.59
CA PHE A 136 -5.47 -2.82 -8.43
C PHE A 136 -4.30 -2.36 -9.31
N SER A 137 -3.46 -1.49 -8.79
CA SER A 137 -2.24 -1.02 -9.46
C SER A 137 -1.02 -1.90 -9.19
N GLY A 138 -1.20 -2.89 -8.31
CA GLY A 138 -0.12 -3.75 -7.86
C GLY A 138 0.74 -3.15 -6.76
N VAL A 139 1.87 -3.79 -6.51
CA VAL A 139 2.87 -3.37 -5.54
C VAL A 139 4.26 -3.73 -6.03
N ARG A 140 5.20 -2.83 -5.88
CA ARG A 140 6.63 -3.13 -6.01
C ARG A 140 7.16 -3.51 -4.64
N MET A 141 7.46 -4.77 -4.41
CA MET A 141 8.01 -5.26 -3.15
C MET A 141 9.52 -5.03 -3.08
N ALA A 142 9.99 -4.60 -1.92
CA ALA A 142 11.38 -4.60 -1.52
C ALA A 142 11.48 -5.14 -0.11
N THR A 143 12.48 -5.92 0.18
CA THR A 143 12.62 -6.63 1.46
C THR A 143 13.62 -5.98 2.42
N SER A 144 14.40 -5.02 1.94
CA SER A 144 15.42 -4.31 2.72
C SER A 144 15.69 -2.92 2.14
N LEU A 145 16.47 -2.11 2.86
CA LEU A 145 16.87 -0.77 2.41
C LEU A 145 17.79 -0.79 1.19
N THR A 146 18.55 -1.87 1.03
CA THR A 146 19.53 -2.06 -0.07
C THR A 146 19.09 -3.11 -1.07
N GLY A 147 17.94 -3.75 -0.84
CA GLY A 147 17.44 -4.82 -1.71
C GLY A 147 16.81 -4.28 -2.99
N THR A 148 17.03 -5.05 -4.05
CA THR A 148 16.39 -4.79 -5.34
C THR A 148 14.89 -5.07 -5.23
N GLY A 149 14.05 -4.17 -5.76
CA GLY A 149 12.61 -4.39 -5.81
C GLY A 149 12.18 -5.26 -6.98
N SER A 150 10.99 -5.84 -6.85
CA SER A 150 10.33 -6.57 -7.93
C SER A 150 8.83 -6.34 -7.87
N TYR A 151 8.15 -6.35 -9.01
CA TYR A 151 6.69 -6.38 -9.01
C TYR A 151 6.18 -7.71 -8.46
N GLN A 152 5.16 -7.64 -7.61
CA GLN A 152 4.52 -8.84 -7.10
C GLN A 152 3.74 -9.53 -8.21
N LYS A 153 4.16 -10.73 -8.56
CA LYS A 153 3.62 -11.52 -9.69
C LYS A 153 2.48 -12.46 -9.29
N THR A 154 1.84 -12.28 -8.17
CA THR A 154 0.76 -13.18 -7.79
C THR A 154 -0.38 -13.02 -8.81
N ALA A 155 -0.49 -13.98 -9.71
CA ALA A 155 -1.61 -14.06 -10.63
C ALA A 155 -2.92 -14.29 -9.87
N ILE A 156 -3.99 -13.70 -10.35
CA ILE A 156 -5.33 -14.06 -9.90
C ILE A 156 -5.55 -15.52 -10.31
N ALA A 157 -5.89 -16.37 -9.34
CA ALA A 157 -6.05 -17.80 -9.59
C ALA A 157 -7.19 -18.10 -10.59
N ASP A 158 -7.18 -19.33 -11.14
CA ASP A 158 -7.97 -19.80 -12.29
C ASP A 158 -9.52 -19.84 -12.13
N ASP A 159 -10.10 -19.02 -11.26
CA ASP A 159 -11.56 -18.91 -11.18
C ASP A 159 -12.08 -17.97 -12.28
N ALA A 160 -12.90 -18.50 -13.18
CA ALA A 160 -13.40 -17.77 -14.34
C ALA A 160 -14.19 -16.50 -13.99
N LYS A 161 -14.86 -16.43 -12.83
CA LYS A 161 -15.62 -15.25 -12.39
C LYS A 161 -14.67 -14.16 -11.89
N ILE A 162 -13.63 -14.56 -11.17
CA ILE A 162 -12.60 -13.63 -10.68
C ILE A 162 -11.78 -13.13 -11.86
N GLN A 163 -11.41 -13.99 -12.79
CA GLN A 163 -10.71 -13.60 -14.00
C GLN A 163 -11.51 -12.63 -14.86
N ALA A 164 -12.82 -12.81 -14.98
CA ALA A 164 -13.67 -11.89 -15.74
C ALA A 164 -13.72 -10.48 -15.11
N ALA A 165 -13.73 -10.40 -13.77
CA ALA A 165 -13.78 -9.12 -13.06
C ALA A 165 -12.40 -8.42 -12.96
N TRP A 166 -11.31 -9.20 -12.91
CA TRP A 166 -9.97 -8.70 -12.57
C TRP A 166 -8.90 -9.11 -13.58
N HIS A 167 -9.29 -9.47 -14.79
CA HIS A 167 -8.35 -9.91 -15.82
C HIS A 167 -7.23 -8.88 -16.04
N GLY A 168 -5.98 -9.37 -16.05
CA GLY A 168 -4.80 -8.54 -16.21
C GLY A 168 -4.41 -7.70 -14.99
N LYS A 169 -5.22 -7.73 -13.92
CA LYS A 169 -4.90 -7.01 -12.67
C LYS A 169 -4.02 -7.85 -11.75
N PRO A 170 -3.09 -7.25 -10.99
CA PRO A 170 -2.37 -7.93 -9.94
C PRO A 170 -3.32 -8.45 -8.86
N ALA A 171 -3.09 -9.67 -8.36
CA ALA A 171 -3.91 -10.23 -7.28
C ALA A 171 -3.65 -9.60 -5.90
N MET A 172 -2.65 -8.75 -5.79
CA MET A 172 -2.25 -8.07 -4.58
C MET A 172 -2.01 -6.58 -4.86
N ASN A 173 -2.52 -5.75 -3.98
CA ASN A 173 -2.29 -4.31 -4.00
C ASN A 173 -2.07 -3.79 -2.59
N TYR A 174 -1.34 -2.69 -2.46
CA TYR A 174 -1.13 -2.00 -1.20
C TYR A 174 -1.47 -0.53 -1.32
N LEU A 175 -2.23 -0.03 -0.36
CA LEU A 175 -2.40 1.40 -0.13
C LEU A 175 -1.50 1.82 1.02
N MET A 176 -0.73 2.87 0.81
CA MET A 176 0.20 3.38 1.80
C MET A 176 -0.52 3.94 3.01
N THR A 177 0.06 3.72 4.20
CA THR A 177 -0.30 4.46 5.42
C THR A 177 0.90 5.29 5.89
N SER A 178 0.66 6.32 6.66
CA SER A 178 1.70 7.10 7.32
C SER A 178 2.13 6.51 8.67
N THR A 179 1.52 5.41 9.11
CA THR A 179 1.80 4.78 10.40
C THR A 179 3.05 3.90 10.31
N ALA A 180 4.05 4.22 11.11
CA ALA A 180 5.26 3.42 11.23
C ALA A 180 4.99 2.08 11.94
N TYR A 181 5.75 1.05 11.54
CA TYR A 181 5.79 -0.22 12.27
C TYR A 181 7.04 -0.28 13.16
N LYS A 182 8.21 -0.55 12.57
CA LYS A 182 9.48 -0.57 13.32
C LYS A 182 10.71 -0.57 12.42
N PRO A 183 11.88 -0.21 12.96
CA PRO A 183 13.15 -0.52 12.34
C PRO A 183 13.50 -2.01 12.51
N ILE A 184 14.22 -2.57 11.56
CA ILE A 184 14.70 -3.95 11.58
C ILE A 184 16.22 -3.95 11.52
N TYR A 185 16.84 -4.60 12.49
CA TYR A 185 18.29 -4.73 12.59
C TYR A 185 18.72 -6.16 12.32
N ASN A 186 19.89 -6.30 11.73
CA ASN A 186 20.56 -7.60 11.64
C ASN A 186 20.94 -8.08 13.05
N SER A 187 20.51 -9.26 13.41
CA SER A 187 20.70 -9.80 14.78
C SER A 187 22.17 -10.05 15.15
N THR A 188 23.02 -10.22 14.15
CA THR A 188 24.46 -10.52 14.34
C THR A 188 25.31 -9.24 14.34
N SER A 189 25.08 -8.33 13.39
CA SER A 189 25.90 -7.14 13.21
C SER A 189 25.34 -5.89 13.89
N GLY A 190 24.07 -5.90 14.32
CA GLY A 190 23.38 -4.72 14.84
C GLY A 190 23.10 -3.63 13.81
N LEU A 191 23.41 -3.86 12.52
CA LEU A 191 23.17 -2.88 11.48
C LEU A 191 21.69 -2.80 11.11
N LEU A 192 21.20 -1.58 10.87
CA LEU A 192 19.87 -1.33 10.35
C LEU A 192 19.75 -1.91 8.93
N THR A 193 18.82 -2.83 8.73
CA THR A 193 18.61 -3.50 7.44
C THR A 193 17.30 -3.10 6.77
N ASN A 194 16.32 -2.65 7.55
CA ASN A 194 15.05 -2.20 7.03
C ASN A 194 14.36 -1.25 8.00
N ILE A 195 13.46 -0.42 7.47
CA ILE A 195 12.46 0.33 8.22
C ILE A 195 11.11 -0.04 7.61
N GLN A 196 10.13 -0.31 8.44
CA GLN A 196 8.82 -0.78 8.00
C GLN A 196 7.72 0.16 8.45
N PHE A 197 6.74 0.33 7.57
CA PHE A 197 5.48 1.02 7.81
C PHE A 197 4.32 0.07 7.52
N PHE A 198 3.14 0.39 8.01
CA PHE A 198 1.94 -0.32 7.66
C PHE A 198 1.43 0.08 6.27
N GLY A 199 0.78 -0.86 5.60
CA GLY A 199 0.02 -0.64 4.38
C GLY A 199 -1.28 -1.43 4.40
N LEU A 200 -2.34 -0.87 3.86
CA LEU A 200 -3.57 -1.62 3.65
C LEU A 200 -3.38 -2.54 2.45
N MET A 201 -3.23 -3.83 2.73
CA MET A 201 -3.09 -4.86 1.72
C MET A 201 -4.47 -5.37 1.29
N SER A 202 -4.68 -5.47 0.01
CA SER A 202 -5.76 -6.28 -0.56
C SER A 202 -5.19 -7.49 -1.27
N THR A 203 -5.89 -8.60 -1.15
CA THR A 203 -5.52 -9.86 -1.80
C THR A 203 -6.76 -10.53 -2.34
N ILE A 204 -6.67 -11.02 -3.58
CA ILE A 204 -7.67 -11.89 -4.17
C ILE A 204 -7.06 -13.30 -4.26
N ASN A 205 -7.81 -14.28 -3.78
CA ASN A 205 -7.43 -15.68 -3.88
C ASN A 205 -8.70 -16.48 -4.14
N ALA A 206 -8.78 -17.17 -5.28
CA ALA A 206 -9.98 -17.86 -5.74
C ALA A 206 -10.52 -18.89 -4.75
N THR A 207 -9.64 -19.55 -4.02
CA THR A 207 -10.03 -20.60 -3.08
C THR A 207 -10.35 -20.04 -1.69
N LYS A 208 -9.52 -19.12 -1.19
CA LYS A 208 -9.60 -18.67 0.20
C LYS A 208 -10.34 -17.33 0.34
N TYR A 209 -10.18 -16.42 -0.62
CA TYR A 209 -10.75 -15.08 -0.60
C TYR A 209 -11.27 -14.65 -1.98
N PRO A 210 -12.32 -15.32 -2.50
CA PRO A 210 -12.81 -15.05 -3.85
C PRO A 210 -13.38 -13.63 -4.05
N GLU A 211 -13.89 -13.03 -2.98
CA GLU A 211 -14.45 -11.66 -3.01
C GLU A 211 -13.41 -10.59 -2.66
N GLY A 212 -12.15 -11.01 -2.55
CA GLY A 212 -11.08 -10.15 -2.09
C GLY A 212 -11.06 -9.98 -0.57
N ARG A 213 -9.89 -9.81 -0.02
CA ARG A 213 -9.64 -9.58 1.41
C ARG A 213 -8.86 -8.32 1.60
N LEU A 214 -9.20 -7.58 2.65
CA LEU A 214 -8.42 -6.45 3.15
C LEU A 214 -7.71 -6.87 4.44
N SER A 215 -6.45 -6.49 4.58
CA SER A 215 -5.69 -6.66 5.81
C SER A 215 -4.65 -5.55 5.93
N LEU A 216 -4.25 -5.23 7.15
CA LEU A 216 -3.07 -4.42 7.36
C LEU A 216 -1.83 -5.32 7.38
N SER A 217 -0.82 -4.90 6.68
CA SER A 217 0.47 -5.59 6.65
C SER A 217 1.59 -4.55 6.77
N TYR A 218 2.78 -5.00 7.08
CA TYR A 218 3.94 -4.13 7.11
C TYR A 218 4.81 -4.34 5.88
N VAL A 219 5.40 -3.27 5.40
CA VAL A 219 6.27 -3.28 4.22
C VAL A 219 7.50 -2.40 4.45
N SER A 220 8.56 -2.69 3.71
CA SER A 220 9.75 -1.83 3.66
C SER A 220 9.39 -0.43 3.17
N ILE A 221 10.07 0.59 3.70
CA ILE A 221 9.96 1.96 3.16
C ILE A 221 10.39 2.07 1.70
N LYS A 222 11.09 1.06 1.19
CA LYS A 222 11.47 0.93 -0.24
C LYS A 222 10.40 0.26 -1.11
N ALA A 223 9.30 -0.21 -0.53
CA ALA A 223 8.20 -0.76 -1.32
C ALA A 223 7.44 0.36 -2.05
N GLY A 224 7.15 0.12 -3.33
CA GLY A 224 6.34 1.02 -4.15
C GLY A 224 4.85 0.68 -4.01
N MET A 225 4.06 1.62 -3.53
CA MET A 225 2.63 1.44 -3.25
C MET A 225 1.80 2.60 -3.79
N GLN A 226 0.52 2.35 -3.98
CA GLN A 226 -0.44 3.39 -4.31
C GLN A 226 -0.68 4.31 -3.11
N VAL A 227 -0.73 5.61 -3.35
CA VAL A 227 -1.09 6.62 -2.36
C VAL A 227 -2.50 7.13 -2.61
N ARG A 228 -3.29 7.19 -1.55
CA ARG A 228 -4.58 7.86 -1.52
C ARG A 228 -4.61 8.80 -0.32
N CYS A 229 -4.98 10.03 -0.57
CA CYS A 229 -5.01 11.03 0.49
C CYS A 229 -6.39 11.07 1.16
N ILE A 230 -6.41 11.30 2.45
CA ILE A 230 -7.63 11.60 3.23
C ILE A 230 -7.65 13.10 3.57
N ARG A 231 -8.82 13.69 3.57
CA ARG A 231 -8.99 15.10 3.91
C ARG A 231 -8.85 15.30 5.41
N ASP A 232 -8.10 16.32 5.79
CA ASP A 232 -8.01 16.73 7.19
C ASP A 232 -9.40 17.08 7.72
N GLN A 233 -9.73 16.59 8.91
CA GLN A 233 -10.97 17.01 9.55
C GLN A 233 -10.81 18.49 9.89
N ALA A 234 -11.82 19.30 9.52
CA ALA A 234 -11.86 20.66 10.00
C ALA A 234 -11.85 20.60 11.53
N GLY A 235 -10.83 21.21 12.15
CA GLY A 235 -10.74 21.26 13.60
C GLY A 235 -12.04 21.80 14.20
N ASN A 236 -12.59 21.08 15.14
CA ASN A 236 -13.65 21.59 16.01
C ASN A 236 -13.13 22.73 16.87
#